data_82e505b8b20799b4131b2ca47223515e
#
_entry.id   82e505b8b20799b4131b2ca47223515e
#
_cell.length_a   1.000
_cell.length_b   1.000
_cell.length_c   1.000
_cell.angle_alpha   90.00
_cell.angle_beta   90.00
_cell.angle_gamma   90.00
#
_symmetry.space_group_name_H-M   'P 1'
#
loop_
_entity.id
_entity.type
_entity.pdbx_description
1 polymer ?
#
loop_
_entity_poly.entity_id
_entity_poly.type
_entity_poly.pdbx_seq_one_letter_code
_entity_poly.pdbx_strand_id
1 'polypeptide(L)'
;MLKLPKEHLSVSQINLWESDPIAYQKKYFISIPDPPSPFLEFGKQFAKDIEDYAAGVQRDFNFPKGFLDMTLIYPHVEYKLEHDFTDFKMLGYIDNMSKDYELVVDFKTGTAPWSTQRLQQSLQMQTYSLILWYKFGVMPTSVISYWKTKLKGKTLSWAGEHESFMYVFNTEELTAAEARIRKAAKEISEAYERYQDSVIGEKMFKYAEITKELKQLEGKKELIKADLIHILKDNKMAMDVHGALVSYTTYQRKSYTYSKNIVNKQYEIEQMKKEEINTGIAEEHSKTVTLILVKDEGVE
;
A
#
# COMPACT_ATOMS: atom_id res chain seq x y z
N MET A 1 -9.79 -12.02 23.71
CA MET A 1 -9.26 -11.16 22.62
C MET A 1 -9.22 -11.99 21.36
N LEU A 2 -9.71 -11.48 20.25
CA LEU A 2 -9.68 -12.17 18.96
C LEU A 2 -8.24 -12.34 18.48
N LYS A 3 -7.98 -13.48 17.82
CA LYS A 3 -6.68 -13.79 17.26
C LYS A 3 -6.59 -13.26 15.84
N LEU A 4 -5.91 -12.15 15.65
CA LEU A 4 -5.82 -11.47 14.36
C LEU A 4 -4.42 -11.60 13.77
N PRO A 5 -4.25 -11.50 12.42
CA PRO A 5 -2.94 -11.56 11.76
C PRO A 5 -2.08 -10.31 12.01
N LYS A 6 -2.68 -9.25 12.53
CA LYS A 6 -2.04 -7.99 12.94
C LYS A 6 -2.54 -7.58 14.32
N GLU A 7 -1.78 -6.76 15.04
CA GLU A 7 -2.17 -6.24 16.37
C GLU A 7 -3.44 -5.40 16.34
N HIS A 8 -3.79 -4.88 15.17
CA HIS A 8 -4.98 -4.06 14.95
C HIS A 8 -5.62 -4.34 13.60
N LEU A 9 -6.91 -4.04 13.49
CA LEU A 9 -7.63 -3.95 12.23
C LEU A 9 -7.66 -2.51 11.73
N SER A 10 -7.77 -2.35 10.43
CA SER A 10 -8.09 -1.08 9.76
C SER A 10 -9.28 -1.27 8.85
N VAL A 11 -9.91 -0.17 8.45
CA VAL A 11 -11.04 -0.24 7.50
C VAL A 11 -10.63 -0.84 6.17
N SER A 12 -9.42 -0.56 5.70
CA SER A 12 -8.92 -1.17 4.46
C SER A 12 -8.77 -2.68 4.56
N GLN A 13 -8.43 -3.21 5.74
CA GLN A 13 -8.40 -4.64 6.00
C GLN A 13 -9.81 -5.24 5.95
N ILE A 14 -10.78 -4.62 6.58
CA ILE A 14 -12.19 -5.08 6.59
C ILE A 14 -12.77 -5.05 5.18
N ASN A 15 -12.60 -3.94 4.45
CA ASN A 15 -13.07 -3.83 3.07
C ASN A 15 -12.44 -4.89 2.15
N LEU A 16 -11.15 -5.20 2.33
CA LEU A 16 -10.50 -6.26 1.56
C LEU A 16 -11.06 -7.65 1.94
N TRP A 17 -11.29 -7.90 3.23
CA TRP A 17 -11.89 -9.15 3.69
C TRP A 17 -13.28 -9.37 3.09
N GLU A 18 -14.11 -8.35 3.12
CA GLU A 18 -15.48 -8.43 2.60
C GLU A 18 -15.56 -8.56 1.07
N SER A 19 -14.62 -7.93 0.35
CA SER A 19 -14.63 -7.95 -1.12
C SER A 19 -13.88 -9.13 -1.71
N ASP A 20 -12.76 -9.54 -1.11
CA ASP A 20 -11.91 -10.65 -1.55
C ASP A 20 -11.16 -11.27 -0.37
N PRO A 21 -11.81 -12.24 0.35
CA PRO A 21 -11.17 -12.93 1.46
C PRO A 21 -9.88 -13.66 1.08
N ILE A 22 -9.76 -14.12 -0.17
CA ILE A 22 -8.54 -14.80 -0.65
C ILE A 22 -7.39 -13.82 -0.78
N ALA A 23 -7.62 -12.64 -1.36
CA ALA A 23 -6.61 -11.58 -1.42
C ALA A 23 -6.21 -11.12 -0.01
N TYR A 24 -7.17 -11.00 0.92
CA TYR A 24 -6.88 -10.71 2.32
C TYR A 24 -5.94 -11.75 2.94
N GLN A 25 -6.23 -13.05 2.77
CA GLN A 25 -5.39 -14.13 3.31
C GLN A 25 -3.98 -14.10 2.70
N LYS A 26 -3.86 -13.93 1.39
CA LYS A 26 -2.56 -13.77 0.73
C LYS A 26 -1.74 -12.64 1.34
N LYS A 27 -2.38 -11.49 1.55
CA LYS A 27 -1.72 -10.28 2.05
C LYS A 27 -1.37 -10.34 3.53
N TYR A 28 -2.29 -10.80 4.37
CA TYR A 28 -2.16 -10.70 5.82
C TYR A 28 -1.83 -12.01 6.53
N PHE A 29 -2.20 -13.18 5.98
CA PHE A 29 -1.81 -14.47 6.54
C PHE A 29 -0.45 -14.91 6.02
N ILE A 30 -0.19 -14.68 4.72
CA ILE A 30 1.01 -15.18 4.02
C ILE A 30 2.04 -14.05 3.78
N SER A 31 1.67 -12.79 3.99
CA SER A 31 2.52 -11.61 3.78
C SER A 31 2.96 -11.37 2.33
N ILE A 32 2.13 -11.78 1.36
CA ILE A 32 2.38 -11.47 -0.05
C ILE A 32 1.92 -10.02 -0.32
N PRO A 33 2.81 -9.11 -0.72
CA PRO A 33 2.46 -7.72 -0.96
C PRO A 33 1.58 -7.58 -2.22
N ASP A 34 0.72 -6.55 -2.20
CA ASP A 34 -0.02 -6.17 -3.40
C ASP A 34 0.94 -5.72 -4.51
N PRO A 35 0.57 -5.93 -5.77
CA PRO A 35 1.33 -5.38 -6.89
C PRO A 35 1.29 -3.85 -6.86
N PRO A 36 2.34 -3.18 -7.37
CA PRO A 36 2.35 -1.72 -7.45
C PRO A 36 1.16 -1.18 -8.23
N SER A 37 0.49 -0.15 -7.70
CA SER A 37 -0.63 0.51 -8.35
C SER A 37 -0.32 2.00 -8.54
N PRO A 38 -0.34 2.52 -9.78
CA PRO A 38 -0.14 3.94 -10.02
C PRO A 38 -1.13 4.84 -9.27
N PHE A 39 -2.37 4.36 -9.09
CA PHE A 39 -3.39 5.09 -8.34
C PHE A 39 -3.06 5.17 -6.85
N LEU A 40 -2.58 4.07 -6.28
CA LEU A 40 -2.18 4.02 -4.88
C LEU A 40 -0.96 4.92 -4.63
N GLU A 41 0.05 4.86 -5.49
CA GLU A 41 1.24 5.69 -5.35
C GLU A 41 0.93 7.18 -5.53
N PHE A 42 0.04 7.51 -6.47
CA PHE A 42 -0.42 8.89 -6.65
C PHE A 42 -1.16 9.42 -5.42
N GLY A 43 -2.06 8.61 -4.85
CA GLY A 43 -2.78 8.98 -3.61
C GLY A 43 -1.85 9.15 -2.42
N LYS A 44 -0.89 8.25 -2.23
CA LYS A 44 0.12 8.36 -1.17
C LYS A 44 0.98 9.61 -1.31
N GLN A 45 1.41 9.95 -2.53
CA GLN A 45 2.19 11.16 -2.76
C GLN A 45 1.37 12.40 -2.44
N PHE A 46 0.08 12.42 -2.80
CA PHE A 46 -0.81 13.53 -2.49
C PHE A 46 -1.00 13.70 -0.97
N ALA A 47 -1.24 12.62 -0.23
CA ALA A 47 -1.33 12.65 1.23
C ALA A 47 -0.03 13.16 1.85
N LYS A 48 1.12 12.69 1.37
CA LYS A 48 2.44 13.16 1.83
C LYS A 48 2.67 14.64 1.52
N ASP A 49 2.22 15.13 0.39
CA ASP A 49 2.31 16.56 0.03
C ASP A 49 1.48 17.42 1.00
N ILE A 50 0.29 16.96 1.41
CA ILE A 50 -0.54 17.65 2.41
C ILE A 50 0.13 17.66 3.79
N GLU A 51 0.66 16.52 4.22
CA GLU A 51 1.39 16.39 5.50
C GLU A 51 2.60 17.35 5.55
N ASP A 52 3.45 17.33 4.53
CA ASP A 52 4.63 18.17 4.44
C ASP A 52 4.27 19.66 4.38
N TYR A 53 3.20 20.02 3.64
CA TYR A 53 2.70 21.40 3.60
C TYR A 53 2.23 21.86 4.99
N ALA A 54 1.45 21.04 5.68
CA ALA A 54 0.97 21.34 7.04
C ALA A 54 2.13 21.46 8.05
N ALA A 55 3.20 20.69 7.85
CA ALA A 55 4.42 20.77 8.66
C ALA A 55 5.32 21.97 8.31
N GLY A 56 4.97 22.79 7.31
CA GLY A 56 5.73 23.95 6.89
C GLY A 56 7.00 23.63 6.07
N VAL A 57 7.07 22.44 5.48
CA VAL A 57 8.19 22.07 4.59
C VAL A 57 8.20 22.96 3.36
N GLN A 58 9.36 23.53 3.04
CA GLN A 58 9.52 24.40 1.88
C GLN A 58 9.99 23.60 0.67
N ARG A 59 9.07 23.30 -0.24
CA ARG A 59 9.32 22.66 -1.54
C ARG A 59 8.13 22.88 -2.48
N ASP A 60 8.31 22.56 -3.74
CA ASP A 60 7.21 22.52 -4.69
C ASP A 60 6.30 21.30 -4.41
N PHE A 61 5.01 21.55 -4.25
CA PHE A 61 4.01 20.52 -4.04
C PHE A 61 3.21 20.28 -5.32
N ASN A 62 2.91 19.01 -5.61
CA ASN A 62 2.09 18.64 -6.75
C ASN A 62 0.58 18.71 -6.41
N PHE A 63 0.14 19.87 -5.92
CA PHE A 63 -1.28 20.07 -5.65
C PHE A 63 -2.07 20.34 -6.95
N PRO A 64 -3.36 19.96 -7.01
CA PRO A 64 -4.22 20.40 -8.09
C PRO A 64 -4.42 21.92 -8.03
N LYS A 65 -4.64 22.52 -9.19
CA LYS A 65 -4.85 23.97 -9.27
C LYS A 65 -6.03 24.40 -8.38
N GLY A 66 -5.81 25.40 -7.55
CA GLY A 66 -6.81 25.91 -6.61
C GLY A 66 -6.99 25.07 -5.33
N PHE A 67 -6.17 24.04 -5.10
CA PHE A 67 -6.27 23.19 -3.91
C PHE A 67 -6.24 24.02 -2.62
N LEU A 68 -5.23 24.86 -2.46
CA LEU A 68 -5.06 25.68 -1.26
C LEU A 68 -6.10 26.79 -1.12
N ASP A 69 -6.73 27.20 -2.22
CA ASP A 69 -7.83 28.19 -2.21
C ASP A 69 -9.16 27.57 -1.80
N MET A 70 -9.37 26.28 -2.12
CA MET A 70 -10.63 25.57 -1.91
C MET A 70 -10.61 24.60 -0.72
N THR A 71 -9.42 24.32 -0.17
CA THR A 71 -9.23 23.36 0.90
C THR A 71 -8.60 24.03 2.12
N LEU A 72 -9.31 24.03 3.23
CA LEU A 72 -8.77 24.44 4.51
C LEU A 72 -8.00 23.26 5.11
N ILE A 73 -6.72 23.45 5.39
CA ILE A 73 -5.92 22.47 6.12
C ILE A 73 -6.04 22.77 7.61
N TYR A 74 -6.71 21.88 8.33
CA TYR A 74 -6.93 21.96 9.76
C TYR A 74 -5.70 21.49 10.54
N PRO A 75 -5.61 21.80 11.86
CA PRO A 75 -4.41 21.51 12.65
C PRO A 75 -4.03 20.02 12.78
N HIS A 76 -5.02 19.12 12.71
CA HIS A 76 -4.78 17.70 12.78
C HIS A 76 -4.66 17.11 11.37
N VAL A 77 -3.46 16.75 10.97
CA VAL A 77 -3.15 16.08 9.69
C VAL A 77 -2.61 14.70 9.99
N GLU A 78 -3.01 13.68 9.23
CA GLU A 78 -2.65 12.27 9.45
C GLU A 78 -2.86 11.86 10.93
N TYR A 79 -4.01 12.29 11.49
CA TYR A 79 -4.30 12.07 12.90
C TYR A 79 -4.53 10.59 13.19
N LYS A 80 -3.64 10.01 14.00
CA LYS A 80 -3.75 8.62 14.44
C LYS A 80 -4.96 8.43 15.33
N LEU A 81 -5.95 7.68 14.85
CA LEU A 81 -7.17 7.34 15.55
C LEU A 81 -7.17 5.85 15.90
N GLU A 82 -7.17 5.55 17.20
CA GLU A 82 -7.11 4.19 17.72
C GLU A 82 -8.22 3.98 18.77
N HIS A 83 -8.88 2.82 18.71
CA HIS A 83 -9.90 2.43 19.66
C HIS A 83 -9.82 0.94 19.98
N ASP A 84 -9.99 0.61 21.27
CA ASP A 84 -10.05 -0.77 21.76
C ASP A 84 -11.52 -1.19 21.94
N PHE A 85 -11.95 -2.13 21.11
CA PHE A 85 -13.29 -2.72 21.15
C PHE A 85 -13.41 -3.86 22.15
N THR A 86 -12.50 -3.99 23.10
CA THR A 86 -12.40 -5.07 24.10
C THR A 86 -11.82 -6.36 23.50
N ASP A 87 -12.33 -6.79 22.35
CA ASP A 87 -11.92 -8.04 21.69
C ASP A 87 -10.80 -7.83 20.67
N PHE A 88 -10.70 -6.64 20.11
CA PHE A 88 -9.70 -6.25 19.11
C PHE A 88 -9.50 -4.73 19.11
N LYS A 89 -8.40 -4.31 18.50
CA LYS A 89 -8.09 -2.88 18.29
C LYS A 89 -8.36 -2.45 16.85
N MET A 90 -8.95 -1.27 16.69
CA MET A 90 -9.03 -0.58 15.41
C MET A 90 -7.99 0.53 15.34
N LEU A 91 -7.37 0.68 14.17
CA LEU A 91 -6.44 1.75 13.86
C LEU A 91 -6.81 2.39 12.52
N GLY A 92 -6.85 3.69 12.48
CA GLY A 92 -7.00 4.49 11.27
C GLY A 92 -6.17 5.76 11.36
N TYR A 93 -6.06 6.43 10.22
CA TYR A 93 -5.48 7.76 10.14
C TYR A 93 -6.50 8.66 9.45
N ILE A 94 -6.81 9.79 10.08
CA ILE A 94 -7.69 10.82 9.51
C ILE A 94 -6.81 11.79 8.75
N ASP A 95 -7.07 11.96 7.46
CA ASP A 95 -6.21 12.79 6.60
C ASP A 95 -6.17 14.23 7.11
N ASN A 96 -7.33 14.78 7.50
CA ASN A 96 -7.38 16.11 8.08
C ASN A 96 -8.60 16.30 9.02
N MET A 97 -8.44 17.01 10.13
CA MET A 97 -9.50 17.16 11.13
C MET A 97 -9.37 18.48 11.88
N SER A 98 -10.52 19.10 12.21
CA SER A 98 -10.60 20.32 13.00
C SER A 98 -10.13 20.10 14.44
N LYS A 99 -9.71 21.18 15.11
CA LYS A 99 -9.19 21.14 16.47
C LYS A 99 -10.19 20.63 17.50
N ASP A 100 -11.47 20.91 17.28
CA ASP A 100 -12.60 20.53 18.11
C ASP A 100 -13.20 19.17 17.78
N TYR A 101 -12.60 18.47 16.79
CA TYR A 101 -13.05 17.16 16.28
C TYR A 101 -14.43 17.19 15.59
N GLU A 102 -15.00 18.37 15.34
CA GLU A 102 -16.33 18.49 14.72
C GLU A 102 -16.34 18.32 13.21
N LEU A 103 -15.16 18.39 12.56
CA LEU A 103 -15.01 18.20 11.14
C LEU A 103 -13.91 17.19 10.83
N VAL A 104 -14.26 16.17 10.07
CA VAL A 104 -13.33 15.15 9.56
C VAL A 104 -13.30 15.19 8.05
N VAL A 105 -12.15 15.40 7.47
CA VAL A 105 -11.96 15.45 6.02
C VAL A 105 -11.10 14.28 5.58
N ASP A 106 -11.53 13.58 4.57
CA ASP A 106 -10.80 12.52 3.90
C ASP A 106 -10.60 12.89 2.43
N PHE A 107 -9.35 12.94 2.01
CA PHE A 107 -8.97 13.34 0.66
C PHE A 107 -8.99 12.15 -0.27
N LYS A 108 -9.78 12.22 -1.31
CA LYS A 108 -9.88 11.16 -2.30
C LYS A 108 -9.42 11.64 -3.67
N THR A 109 -8.62 10.80 -4.30
CA THR A 109 -8.19 10.97 -5.69
C THR A 109 -8.69 9.80 -6.54
N GLY A 110 -9.02 10.04 -7.78
CA GLY A 110 -9.45 8.96 -8.67
C GLY A 110 -10.14 9.44 -9.94
N THR A 111 -10.51 8.48 -10.78
CA THR A 111 -11.24 8.72 -12.02
C THR A 111 -12.75 8.47 -11.89
N ALA A 112 -13.15 7.65 -10.92
CA ALA A 112 -14.56 7.34 -10.66
C ALA A 112 -15.17 8.40 -9.73
N PRO A 113 -16.37 8.93 -10.03
CA PRO A 113 -16.99 9.99 -9.26
C PRO A 113 -17.38 9.52 -7.84
N TRP A 114 -17.39 10.47 -6.93
CA TRP A 114 -17.98 10.31 -5.60
C TRP A 114 -19.44 10.79 -5.60
N SER A 115 -20.17 10.46 -4.53
CA SER A 115 -21.53 10.93 -4.27
C SER A 115 -21.80 10.93 -2.77
N THR A 116 -22.82 11.66 -2.34
CA THR A 116 -23.30 11.63 -0.95
C THR A 116 -23.70 10.22 -0.52
N GLN A 117 -24.34 9.45 -1.40
CA GLN A 117 -24.68 8.05 -1.10
C GLN A 117 -23.41 7.19 -0.86
N ARG A 118 -22.37 7.39 -1.64
CA ARG A 118 -21.08 6.68 -1.45
C ARG A 118 -20.42 7.09 -0.13
N LEU A 119 -20.52 8.35 0.26
CA LEU A 119 -20.05 8.82 1.57
C LEU A 119 -20.84 8.15 2.70
N GLN A 120 -22.17 8.12 2.63
CA GLN A 120 -23.02 7.44 3.62
C GLN A 120 -22.68 5.95 3.80
N GLN A 121 -22.29 5.28 2.72
CA GLN A 121 -21.88 3.88 2.72
C GLN A 121 -20.39 3.65 3.07
N SER A 122 -19.62 4.71 3.28
CA SER A 122 -18.19 4.63 3.56
C SER A 122 -17.95 4.12 4.97
N LEU A 123 -17.55 2.86 5.09
CA LEU A 123 -17.14 2.30 6.38
C LEU A 123 -16.00 3.09 7.02
N GLN A 124 -15.12 3.70 6.23
CA GLN A 124 -14.02 4.54 6.72
C GLN A 124 -14.55 5.74 7.48
N MET A 125 -15.46 6.50 6.89
CA MET A 125 -16.01 7.68 7.53
C MET A 125 -16.93 7.34 8.72
N GLN A 126 -17.72 6.28 8.61
CA GLN A 126 -18.50 5.73 9.72
C GLN A 126 -17.57 5.33 10.90
N THR A 127 -16.45 4.65 10.60
CA THR A 127 -15.49 4.24 11.65
C THR A 127 -14.84 5.43 12.33
N TYR A 128 -14.44 6.45 11.60
CA TYR A 128 -13.88 7.66 12.18
C TYR A 128 -14.88 8.36 13.09
N SER A 129 -16.11 8.55 12.62
CA SER A 129 -17.19 9.15 13.41
C SER A 129 -17.53 8.33 14.65
N LEU A 130 -17.61 7.01 14.54
CA LEU A 130 -17.85 6.09 15.65
C LEU A 130 -16.77 6.20 16.74
N ILE A 131 -15.50 6.19 16.36
CA ILE A 131 -14.40 6.25 17.33
C ILE A 131 -14.32 7.64 17.97
N LEU A 132 -14.53 8.71 17.22
CA LEU A 132 -14.58 10.07 17.78
C LEU A 132 -15.75 10.24 18.76
N TRP A 133 -16.90 9.67 18.44
CA TRP A 133 -18.03 9.64 19.36
C TRP A 133 -17.71 8.91 20.66
N TYR A 134 -17.07 7.74 20.59
CA TYR A 134 -16.67 6.99 21.77
C TYR A 134 -15.60 7.68 22.60
N LYS A 135 -14.63 8.33 21.98
CA LYS A 135 -13.50 8.96 22.69
C LYS A 135 -13.79 10.33 23.23
N PHE A 136 -14.56 11.12 22.48
CA PHE A 136 -14.74 12.55 22.76
C PHE A 136 -16.20 12.97 22.87
N GLY A 137 -17.16 12.08 22.63
CA GLY A 137 -18.59 12.41 22.62
C GLY A 137 -19.03 13.28 21.43
N VAL A 138 -18.17 13.38 20.39
CA VAL A 138 -18.40 14.25 19.23
C VAL A 138 -18.88 13.41 18.05
N MET A 139 -19.96 13.84 17.42
CA MET A 139 -20.41 13.34 16.12
C MET A 139 -19.99 14.32 15.02
N PRO A 140 -18.91 14.04 14.29
CA PRO A 140 -18.35 15.01 13.36
C PRO A 140 -19.17 15.10 12.07
N THR A 141 -19.09 16.25 11.43
CA THR A 141 -19.39 16.35 10.00
C THR A 141 -18.28 15.67 9.21
N SER A 142 -18.62 14.58 8.55
CA SER A 142 -17.72 13.84 7.67
C SER A 142 -17.70 14.43 6.28
N VAL A 143 -16.53 14.72 5.77
CA VAL A 143 -16.31 15.35 4.46
C VAL A 143 -15.43 14.46 3.59
N ILE A 144 -15.87 14.19 2.38
CA ILE A 144 -14.99 13.69 1.31
C ILE A 144 -14.64 14.89 0.41
N SER A 145 -13.37 15.22 0.37
CA SER A 145 -12.81 16.19 -0.58
C SER A 145 -12.23 15.42 -1.76
N TYR A 146 -13.00 15.33 -2.84
CA TYR A 146 -12.66 14.52 -4.01
C TYR A 146 -12.00 15.35 -5.11
N TRP A 147 -10.79 14.96 -5.47
CA TRP A 147 -9.98 15.58 -6.51
C TRP A 147 -9.81 14.61 -7.68
N LYS A 148 -10.49 14.93 -8.78
CA LYS A 148 -10.52 14.07 -9.94
C LYS A 148 -9.16 14.00 -10.63
N THR A 149 -8.78 12.79 -10.99
CA THR A 149 -7.58 12.51 -11.79
C THR A 149 -7.95 11.99 -13.17
N LYS A 150 -7.03 12.09 -14.10
CA LYS A 150 -7.13 11.51 -15.45
C LYS A 150 -5.91 10.65 -15.72
N LEU A 151 -6.13 9.52 -16.38
CA LEU A 151 -5.08 8.61 -16.80
C LEU A 151 -4.75 8.84 -18.25
N LYS A 152 -3.47 9.12 -18.56
CA LYS A 152 -2.97 9.19 -19.93
C LYS A 152 -1.83 8.17 -20.08
N GLY A 153 -2.11 7.06 -20.75
CA GLY A 153 -1.21 5.92 -20.78
C GLY A 153 -1.07 5.32 -19.37
N LYS A 154 0.13 5.35 -18.80
CA LYS A 154 0.43 4.88 -17.43
C LYS A 154 0.57 6.03 -16.41
N THR A 155 0.42 7.28 -16.83
CA THR A 155 0.65 8.46 -16.00
C THR A 155 -0.66 9.05 -15.52
N LEU A 156 -0.80 9.23 -14.21
CA LEU A 156 -1.89 9.97 -13.59
C LEU A 156 -1.54 11.45 -13.49
N SER A 157 -2.53 12.27 -13.70
CA SER A 157 -2.45 13.73 -13.52
C SER A 157 -3.78 14.29 -13.04
N TRP A 158 -3.78 15.50 -12.50
CA TRP A 158 -5.01 16.19 -12.09
C TRP A 158 -5.91 16.51 -13.28
N ALA A 159 -7.21 16.30 -13.13
CA ALA A 159 -8.21 16.68 -14.14
C ALA A 159 -8.66 18.12 -13.99
N GLY A 160 -8.41 18.75 -12.83
CA GLY A 160 -8.85 20.13 -12.54
C GLY A 160 -10.28 20.24 -12.00
N GLU A 161 -10.91 19.13 -11.66
CA GLU A 161 -12.25 19.06 -11.08
C GLU A 161 -12.15 18.71 -9.59
N HIS A 162 -12.94 19.41 -8.76
CA HIS A 162 -13.06 19.18 -7.32
C HIS A 162 -14.55 19.13 -6.94
N GLU A 163 -14.88 18.17 -6.09
CA GLU A 163 -16.21 18.04 -5.50
C GLU A 163 -16.07 17.74 -4.00
N SER A 164 -16.94 18.32 -3.18
CA SER A 164 -17.03 18.04 -1.74
C SER A 164 -18.38 17.47 -1.39
N PHE A 165 -18.36 16.41 -0.60
CA PHE A 165 -19.56 15.75 -0.10
C PHE A 165 -19.50 15.76 1.42
N MET A 166 -20.61 16.12 2.07
CA MET A 166 -20.69 16.22 3.53
C MET A 166 -21.86 15.38 4.06
N TYR A 167 -21.65 14.78 5.22
CA TYR A 167 -22.66 14.00 5.91
C TYR A 167 -22.37 13.93 7.42
N VAL A 168 -23.44 13.91 8.24
CA VAL A 168 -23.36 13.64 9.67
C VAL A 168 -24.08 12.33 9.94
N PHE A 169 -23.33 11.33 10.42
CA PHE A 169 -23.89 10.02 10.74
C PHE A 169 -24.72 10.09 12.01
N ASN A 170 -25.83 9.38 12.03
CA ASN A 170 -26.63 9.20 13.23
C ASN A 170 -26.20 7.96 14.03
N THR A 171 -26.72 7.81 15.24
CA THR A 171 -26.38 6.70 16.14
C THR A 171 -26.75 5.33 15.59
N GLU A 172 -27.81 5.21 14.82
CA GLU A 172 -28.25 3.95 14.21
C GLU A 172 -27.26 3.49 13.15
N GLU A 173 -26.81 4.41 12.29
CA GLU A 173 -25.79 4.14 11.26
C GLU A 173 -24.44 3.77 11.89
N LEU A 174 -24.03 4.45 12.96
CA LEU A 174 -22.79 4.13 13.66
C LEU A 174 -22.87 2.79 14.38
N THR A 175 -24.01 2.43 14.97
CA THR A 175 -24.26 1.13 15.59
C THR A 175 -24.21 0.01 14.54
N ALA A 176 -24.80 0.24 13.37
CA ALA A 176 -24.74 -0.71 12.26
C ALA A 176 -23.30 -0.89 11.73
N ALA A 177 -22.54 0.19 11.65
CA ALA A 177 -21.11 0.14 11.27
C ALA A 177 -20.28 -0.66 12.30
N GLU A 178 -20.51 -0.45 13.60
CA GLU A 178 -19.85 -1.23 14.64
C GLU A 178 -20.18 -2.73 14.54
N ALA A 179 -21.45 -3.07 14.35
CA ALA A 179 -21.85 -4.45 14.17
C ALA A 179 -21.15 -5.11 12.96
N ARG A 180 -21.03 -4.38 11.84
CA ARG A 180 -20.29 -4.82 10.66
C ARG A 180 -18.80 -5.02 10.96
N ILE A 181 -18.16 -4.08 11.65
CA ILE A 181 -16.75 -4.16 12.06
C ILE A 181 -16.51 -5.39 12.95
N ARG A 182 -17.35 -5.60 13.97
CA ARG A 182 -17.26 -6.75 14.89
C ARG A 182 -17.45 -8.07 14.17
N LYS A 183 -18.41 -8.13 13.24
CA LYS A 183 -18.64 -9.31 12.41
C LYS A 183 -17.40 -9.65 11.59
N ALA A 184 -16.86 -8.69 10.86
CA ALA A 184 -15.65 -8.89 10.06
C ALA A 184 -14.44 -9.31 10.91
N ALA A 185 -14.25 -8.67 12.08
CA ALA A 185 -13.18 -9.02 13.01
C ALA A 185 -13.27 -10.48 13.48
N LYS A 186 -14.48 -10.95 13.81
CA LYS A 186 -14.74 -12.33 14.21
C LYS A 186 -14.46 -13.31 13.06
N GLU A 187 -14.97 -13.04 11.88
CA GLU A 187 -14.76 -13.88 10.69
C GLU A 187 -13.28 -14.00 10.32
N ILE A 188 -12.54 -12.88 10.37
CA ILE A 188 -11.09 -12.84 10.14
C ILE A 188 -10.38 -13.70 11.20
N SER A 189 -10.73 -13.57 12.47
CA SER A 189 -10.13 -14.34 13.55
C SER A 189 -10.35 -15.83 13.37
N GLU A 190 -11.57 -16.26 13.10
CA GLU A 190 -11.92 -17.66 12.86
C GLU A 190 -11.19 -18.22 11.64
N ALA A 191 -11.08 -17.44 10.57
CA ALA A 191 -10.34 -17.85 9.38
C ALA A 191 -8.83 -17.97 9.65
N TYR A 192 -8.28 -17.05 10.44
CA TYR A 192 -6.87 -17.05 10.79
C TYR A 192 -6.50 -18.22 11.72
N GLU A 193 -7.36 -18.57 12.68
CA GLU A 193 -7.18 -19.75 13.52
C GLU A 193 -7.20 -21.04 12.69
N ARG A 194 -8.21 -21.20 11.82
CA ARG A 194 -8.24 -22.35 10.90
C ARG A 194 -7.00 -22.46 10.01
N TYR A 195 -6.49 -21.30 9.55
CA TYR A 195 -5.26 -21.26 8.76
C TYR A 195 -4.05 -21.73 9.57
N GLN A 196 -3.91 -21.26 10.82
CA GLN A 196 -2.81 -21.66 11.69
C GLN A 196 -2.86 -23.14 12.07
N ASP A 197 -4.06 -23.69 12.30
CA ASP A 197 -4.26 -25.09 12.68
C ASP A 197 -4.11 -26.06 11.49
N SER A 198 -4.09 -25.55 10.27
CA SER A 198 -3.90 -26.39 9.09
C SER A 198 -2.43 -26.73 8.87
N VAL A 199 -2.15 -27.97 8.44
CA VAL A 199 -0.78 -28.41 8.06
C VAL A 199 -0.19 -27.54 6.94
N ILE A 200 -1.03 -27.04 6.04
CA ILE A 200 -0.64 -26.11 4.98
C ILE A 200 -0.32 -24.76 5.59
N GLY A 201 -1.15 -24.28 6.52
CA GLY A 201 -0.93 -23.03 7.25
C GLY A 201 0.40 -23.02 8.00
N GLU A 202 0.73 -24.08 8.72
CA GLU A 202 1.97 -24.21 9.45
C GLU A 202 3.19 -24.12 8.52
N LYS A 203 3.18 -24.86 7.39
CA LYS A 203 4.25 -24.82 6.40
C LYS A 203 4.37 -23.46 5.72
N MET A 204 3.25 -22.81 5.39
CA MET A 204 3.24 -21.48 4.78
C MET A 204 3.69 -20.41 5.77
N PHE A 205 3.33 -20.53 7.04
CA PHE A 205 3.80 -19.64 8.10
C PHE A 205 5.33 -19.72 8.24
N LYS A 206 5.86 -20.93 8.29
CA LYS A 206 7.31 -21.17 8.34
C LYS A 206 8.03 -20.62 7.11
N TYR A 207 7.44 -20.81 5.93
CA TYR A 207 7.96 -20.23 4.69
C TYR A 207 7.99 -18.69 4.73
N ALA A 208 6.92 -18.07 5.22
CA ALA A 208 6.84 -16.61 5.35
C ALA A 208 7.87 -16.05 6.35
N GLU A 209 8.09 -16.73 7.49
CA GLU A 209 9.13 -16.36 8.46
C GLU A 209 10.52 -16.43 7.83
N ILE A 210 10.85 -17.53 7.18
CA ILE A 210 12.13 -17.69 6.49
C ILE A 210 12.32 -16.63 5.40
N THR A 211 11.28 -16.33 4.64
CA THR A 211 11.33 -15.29 3.60
C THR A 211 11.57 -13.90 4.20
N LYS A 212 10.98 -13.61 5.36
CA LYS A 212 11.20 -12.35 6.08
C LYS A 212 12.64 -12.24 6.60
N GLU A 213 13.16 -13.32 7.16
CA GLU A 213 14.56 -13.39 7.62
C GLU A 213 15.54 -13.23 6.46
N LEU A 214 15.32 -13.91 5.34
CA LEU A 214 16.12 -13.76 4.12
C LEU A 214 16.16 -12.31 3.65
N LYS A 215 15.02 -11.64 3.60
CA LYS A 215 14.95 -10.22 3.21
C LYS A 215 15.73 -9.31 4.17
N GLN A 216 15.69 -9.59 5.47
CA GLN A 216 16.48 -8.86 6.46
C GLN A 216 17.97 -9.10 6.29
N LEU A 217 18.38 -10.35 6.01
CA LEU A 217 19.77 -10.73 5.75
C LEU A 217 20.26 -10.10 4.44
N GLU A 218 19.45 -10.09 3.39
CA GLU A 218 19.76 -9.40 2.14
C GLU A 218 19.97 -7.89 2.37
N GLY A 219 19.12 -7.24 3.17
CA GLY A 219 19.29 -5.84 3.56
C GLY A 219 20.61 -5.61 4.31
N LYS A 220 20.95 -6.44 5.27
CA LYS A 220 22.26 -6.39 5.98
C LYS A 220 23.43 -6.62 5.04
N LYS A 221 23.31 -7.58 4.12
CA LYS A 221 24.33 -7.85 3.10
C LYS A 221 24.60 -6.63 2.21
N GLU A 222 23.53 -5.93 1.76
CA GLU A 222 23.72 -4.72 0.93
C GLU A 222 24.35 -3.57 1.73
N LEU A 223 24.04 -3.41 3.02
CA LEU A 223 24.70 -2.42 3.88
C LEU A 223 26.20 -2.73 4.02
N ILE A 224 26.55 -3.98 4.37
CA ILE A 224 27.96 -4.42 4.49
C ILE A 224 28.68 -4.25 3.15
N LYS A 225 28.03 -4.55 2.05
CA LYS A 225 28.60 -4.36 0.70
C LYS A 225 28.85 -2.89 0.39
N ALA A 226 27.96 -1.97 0.80
CA ALA A 226 28.17 -0.54 0.66
C ALA A 226 29.37 -0.05 1.48
N ASP A 227 29.50 -0.52 2.72
CA ASP A 227 30.65 -0.22 3.58
C ASP A 227 31.96 -0.77 3.00
N LEU A 228 31.97 -2.01 2.50
CA LEU A 228 33.12 -2.59 1.83
C LEU A 228 33.51 -1.82 0.57
N ILE A 229 32.56 -1.40 -0.24
CA ILE A 229 32.82 -0.56 -1.42
C ILE A 229 33.46 0.77 -1.01
N HIS A 230 33.00 1.39 0.07
CA HIS A 230 33.58 2.62 0.58
C HIS A 230 35.04 2.44 1.01
N ILE A 231 35.32 1.41 1.80
CA ILE A 231 36.67 1.07 2.28
C ILE A 231 37.61 0.73 1.13
N LEU A 232 37.18 -0.10 0.18
CA LEU A 232 38.01 -0.56 -0.94
C LEU A 232 38.24 0.54 -1.99
N LYS A 233 37.28 1.47 -2.15
CA LYS A 233 37.43 2.60 -3.07
C LYS A 233 38.57 3.54 -2.67
N ASP A 234 38.73 3.75 -1.38
CA ASP A 234 39.80 4.62 -0.86
C ASP A 234 41.16 3.92 -0.79
N ASN A 235 41.20 2.60 -0.60
CA ASN A 235 42.43 1.87 -0.32
C ASN A 235 42.94 1.00 -1.49
N LYS A 236 42.19 0.77 -2.55
CA LYS A 236 42.52 -0.10 -3.71
C LYS A 236 43.10 -1.49 -3.34
N MET A 237 42.81 -1.98 -2.15
CA MET A 237 43.39 -3.23 -1.63
C MET A 237 42.45 -4.40 -1.90
N ALA A 238 43.06 -5.51 -2.33
CA ALA A 238 42.41 -6.84 -2.24
C ALA A 238 42.67 -7.38 -0.83
N MET A 239 41.62 -7.75 -0.12
CA MET A 239 41.76 -8.40 1.20
C MET A 239 41.45 -9.89 1.05
N ASP A 240 42.34 -10.75 1.54
CA ASP A 240 42.08 -12.16 1.70
C ASP A 240 41.54 -12.39 3.10
N VAL A 241 40.31 -12.84 3.21
CA VAL A 241 39.66 -13.19 4.47
C VAL A 241 39.22 -14.65 4.39
N HIS A 242 39.89 -15.49 5.12
CA HIS A 242 39.62 -16.94 5.17
C HIS A 242 39.67 -17.66 3.81
N GLY A 243 40.65 -17.31 2.95
CA GLY A 243 40.80 -17.91 1.64
C GLY A 243 39.90 -17.37 0.54
N ALA A 244 39.08 -16.37 0.82
CA ALA A 244 38.26 -15.68 -0.17
C ALA A 244 38.95 -14.40 -0.64
N LEU A 245 39.17 -14.27 -1.94
CA LEU A 245 39.72 -13.06 -2.55
C LEU A 245 38.60 -12.06 -2.75
N VAL A 246 38.59 -10.94 -1.99
CA VAL A 246 37.69 -9.83 -2.20
C VAL A 246 38.35 -8.81 -3.09
N SER A 247 37.87 -8.65 -4.31
CA SER A 247 38.35 -7.62 -5.24
C SER A 247 37.25 -6.62 -5.58
N TYR A 248 37.63 -5.34 -5.65
CA TYR A 248 36.76 -4.29 -6.16
C TYR A 248 37.13 -4.00 -7.61
N THR A 249 36.19 -4.28 -8.52
CA THR A 249 36.36 -3.99 -9.95
C THR A 249 35.24 -3.06 -10.39
N THR A 250 35.60 -1.86 -10.82
CA THR A 250 34.65 -0.95 -11.48
C THR A 250 34.64 -1.20 -12.98
N TYR A 251 33.45 -1.46 -13.52
CA TYR A 251 33.25 -1.46 -14.96
C TYR A 251 32.17 -0.45 -15.33
N GLN A 252 32.42 0.31 -16.38
CA GLN A 252 31.41 1.23 -16.92
C GLN A 252 30.40 0.44 -17.76
N ARG A 253 29.15 0.45 -17.30
CA ARG A 253 28.05 -0.08 -18.11
C ARG A 253 27.65 1.00 -19.10
N LYS A 254 27.89 0.79 -20.37
CA LYS A 254 27.40 1.71 -21.42
C LYS A 254 25.90 1.49 -21.58
N SER A 255 25.12 2.55 -21.38
CA SER A 255 23.70 2.60 -21.75
C SER A 255 23.57 3.38 -23.07
N TYR A 256 22.70 2.93 -23.93
CA TYR A 256 22.45 3.58 -25.22
C TYR A 256 21.03 4.13 -25.24
N THR A 257 20.89 5.38 -25.67
CA THR A 257 19.59 5.98 -25.98
C THR A 257 19.37 5.79 -27.48
N TYR A 258 18.35 5.02 -27.82
CA TYR A 258 18.03 4.74 -29.20
C TYR A 258 17.24 5.88 -29.86
N SER A 259 17.38 6.05 -31.15
CA SER A 259 16.62 7.03 -31.93
C SER A 259 15.11 6.74 -31.87
N LYS A 260 14.29 7.78 -32.05
CA LYS A 260 12.82 7.64 -32.07
C LYS A 260 12.35 6.57 -33.07
N ASN A 261 13.04 6.41 -34.23
CA ASN A 261 12.70 5.38 -35.19
C ASN A 261 12.87 3.96 -34.65
N ILE A 262 13.93 3.69 -33.88
CA ILE A 262 14.14 2.36 -33.27
C ILE A 262 13.12 2.12 -32.20
N VAL A 263 12.84 3.11 -31.36
CA VAL A 263 11.81 3.01 -30.30
C VAL A 263 10.42 2.75 -30.89
N ASN A 264 10.08 3.45 -31.96
CA ASN A 264 8.80 3.25 -32.66
C ASN A 264 8.69 1.85 -33.30
N LYS A 265 9.75 1.36 -33.93
CA LYS A 265 9.77 -0.01 -34.47
C LYS A 265 9.67 -1.08 -33.39
N GLN A 266 10.31 -0.89 -32.25
CA GLN A 266 10.15 -1.80 -31.10
C GLN A 266 8.70 -1.82 -30.61
N TYR A 267 8.06 -0.66 -30.54
CA TYR A 267 6.65 -0.56 -30.18
C TYR A 267 5.74 -1.26 -31.19
N GLU A 268 5.97 -1.07 -32.50
CA GLU A 268 5.24 -1.76 -33.55
C GLU A 268 5.39 -3.29 -33.45
N ILE A 269 6.59 -3.79 -33.24
CA ILE A 269 6.86 -5.21 -33.02
C ILE A 269 6.12 -5.75 -31.78
N GLU A 270 6.08 -4.99 -30.71
CA GLU A 270 5.33 -5.40 -29.51
C GLU A 270 3.80 -5.46 -29.77
N GLN A 271 3.26 -4.55 -30.58
CA GLN A 271 1.85 -4.59 -30.96
C GLN A 271 1.56 -5.80 -31.85
N MET A 272 2.40 -6.07 -32.84
CA MET A 272 2.29 -7.25 -33.72
C MET A 272 2.33 -8.55 -32.91
N LYS A 273 3.25 -8.68 -31.96
CA LYS A 273 3.32 -9.85 -31.07
C LYS A 273 2.04 -10.06 -30.27
N LYS A 274 1.44 -8.98 -29.74
CA LYS A 274 0.16 -9.05 -29.03
C LYS A 274 -0.99 -9.49 -29.95
N GLU A 275 -0.98 -9.01 -31.17
CA GLU A 275 -1.99 -9.37 -32.18
C GLU A 275 -1.86 -10.85 -32.58
N GLU A 276 -0.65 -11.35 -32.77
CA GLU A 276 -0.39 -12.77 -33.06
C GLU A 276 -0.82 -13.68 -31.90
N ILE A 277 -0.61 -13.26 -30.63
CA ILE A 277 -1.09 -13.98 -29.45
C ILE A 277 -2.63 -14.01 -29.45
N ASN A 278 -3.28 -12.86 -29.67
CA ASN A 278 -4.73 -12.73 -29.63
C ASN A 278 -5.43 -13.47 -30.78
N THR A 279 -4.77 -13.61 -31.93
CA THR A 279 -5.28 -14.31 -33.13
C THR A 279 -4.91 -15.79 -33.13
N GLY A 280 -4.15 -16.26 -32.18
CA GLY A 280 -3.71 -17.67 -32.11
C GLY A 280 -2.67 -18.05 -33.18
N ILE A 281 -2.03 -17.08 -33.80
CA ILE A 281 -0.92 -17.31 -34.75
C ILE A 281 0.38 -17.65 -33.97
N ALA A 282 0.59 -17.02 -32.80
CA ALA A 282 1.73 -17.33 -31.95
C ALA A 282 1.49 -18.65 -31.22
N GLU A 283 2.45 -19.60 -31.31
CA GLU A 283 2.40 -20.84 -30.56
C GLU A 283 2.70 -20.58 -29.08
N GLU A 284 1.80 -21.05 -28.21
CA GLU A 284 2.00 -20.98 -26.75
C GLU A 284 2.99 -22.07 -26.31
N HIS A 285 4.20 -21.67 -25.96
CA HIS A 285 5.15 -22.55 -25.32
C HIS A 285 5.10 -22.35 -23.79
N SER A 286 4.40 -23.24 -23.10
CA SER A 286 4.41 -23.26 -21.65
C SER A 286 5.81 -23.66 -21.14
N LYS A 287 6.55 -22.71 -20.57
CA LYS A 287 7.79 -23.00 -19.86
C LYS A 287 7.42 -23.30 -18.42
N THR A 288 7.44 -24.57 -18.04
CA THR A 288 7.38 -24.97 -16.64
C THR A 288 8.65 -24.46 -15.96
N VAL A 289 8.54 -23.38 -15.21
CA VAL A 289 9.63 -22.93 -14.33
C VAL A 289 9.60 -23.85 -13.11
N THR A 290 10.41 -24.90 -13.12
CA THR A 290 10.67 -25.70 -11.93
C THR A 290 11.50 -24.82 -10.99
N LEU A 291 10.94 -24.42 -9.86
CA LEU A 291 11.72 -23.86 -8.75
C LEU A 291 12.70 -24.94 -8.30
N ILE A 292 13.96 -24.77 -8.63
CA ILE A 292 15.03 -25.61 -8.10
C ILE A 292 15.17 -25.21 -6.64
N LEU A 293 14.64 -26.04 -5.75
CA LEU A 293 15.02 -26.02 -4.35
C LEU A 293 16.51 -26.43 -4.32
N VAL A 294 17.37 -25.50 -3.94
CA VAL A 294 18.78 -25.77 -3.70
C VAL A 294 18.82 -26.84 -2.63
N LYS A 295 19.25 -28.04 -2.99
CA LYS A 295 19.65 -29.05 -2.01
C LYS A 295 20.88 -28.52 -1.31
N ASP A 296 20.81 -28.31 0.00
CA ASP A 296 21.98 -28.22 0.85
C ASP A 296 22.74 -29.56 0.67
N GLU A 297 23.84 -29.53 -0.07
CA GLU A 297 24.81 -30.62 0.03
C GLU A 297 25.45 -30.44 1.39
N GLY A 298 25.07 -31.32 2.31
CA GLY A 298 25.67 -31.39 3.64
C GLY A 298 27.19 -31.49 3.52
N VAL A 299 27.86 -30.58 4.19
CA VAL A 299 29.29 -30.67 4.48
C VAL A 299 29.43 -31.84 5.44
N GLU A 300 30.09 -32.92 4.97
CA GLU A 300 30.67 -33.96 5.83
C GLU A 300 31.77 -33.37 6.73
#